data_d3d9f3ba3a9b779a685852a500203b11
#
_entry.id   d3d9f3ba3a9b779a685852a500203b11
#
_cell.length_a   1.000
_cell.length_b   1.000
_cell.length_c   1.000
_cell.angle_alpha   90.00
_cell.angle_beta   90.00
_cell.angle_gamma   90.00
#
_symmetry.space_group_name_H-M   'P 1'
#
loop_
_entity.id
_entity.type
_entity.pdbx_description
1 polymer ?
#
loop_
_entity_poly.entity_id
_entity_poly.type
_entity_poly.pdbx_seq_one_letter_code
_entity_poly.pdbx_strand_id
1 'polypeptide(L)'
;HASGEVASEAVCEAMSITITTALENGEKFSEDLLLKAIDNAYNLLDEKDTSNDVQKKMGTTMTFLMFHEEGVTIAHIGDSRVYQIRPCTGTEEDIVFQTVDHSLVNDLLRIGELTPEEAKTYPHKNVITRAMQPHLEHRYKADIVTLKDVKPGDYFYMCSDGMLEQTSNNNLCFMLNNDISDE
;
A
#
# COMPACT_ATOMS: atom_id res chain seq x y z
N HIS A 1 -16.27 -1.94 -4.82
CA HIS A 1 -17.07 -1.98 -3.61
C HIS A 1 -18.06 -0.82 -3.59
N ALA A 2 -19.32 -1.09 -3.20
CA ALA A 2 -20.25 -0.01 -2.91
C ALA A 2 -19.70 0.77 -1.71
N SER A 3 -19.60 2.11 -1.83
CA SER A 3 -19.06 3.00 -0.79
C SER A 3 -17.53 2.87 -0.54
N GLY A 4 -16.75 2.53 -1.58
CA GLY A 4 -15.29 2.52 -1.50
C GLY A 4 -14.71 3.89 -1.17
N GLU A 5 -15.32 4.97 -1.68
CA GLU A 5 -14.96 6.35 -1.37
C GLU A 5 -15.08 6.68 0.11
N VAL A 6 -16.15 6.22 0.77
CA VAL A 6 -16.35 6.44 2.21
C VAL A 6 -15.30 5.68 3.02
N ALA A 7 -14.97 4.44 2.60
CA ALA A 7 -13.96 3.64 3.26
C ALA A 7 -12.57 4.26 3.12
N SER A 8 -12.19 4.68 1.92
CA SER A 8 -10.87 5.30 1.69
C SER A 8 -10.73 6.63 2.42
N GLU A 9 -11.77 7.47 2.44
CA GLU A 9 -11.80 8.72 3.18
C GLU A 9 -11.63 8.47 4.68
N ALA A 10 -12.37 7.53 5.26
CA ALA A 10 -12.28 7.20 6.68
C ALA A 10 -10.87 6.72 7.08
N VAL A 11 -10.26 5.86 6.27
CA VAL A 11 -8.89 5.38 6.53
C VAL A 11 -7.88 6.53 6.45
N CYS A 12 -7.93 7.36 5.41
CA CYS A 12 -7.05 8.52 5.26
C CYS A 12 -7.22 9.51 6.42
N GLU A 13 -8.46 9.82 6.81
CA GLU A 13 -8.77 10.72 7.92
C GLU A 13 -8.16 10.22 9.24
N ALA A 14 -8.45 8.97 9.61
CA ALA A 14 -7.97 8.41 10.87
C ALA A 14 -6.44 8.30 10.93
N MET A 15 -5.81 7.83 9.85
CA MET A 15 -4.36 7.75 9.74
C MET A 15 -3.71 9.13 9.86
N SER A 16 -4.20 10.10 9.10
CA SER A 16 -3.66 11.47 9.10
C SER A 16 -3.81 12.13 10.46
N ILE A 17 -5.01 12.12 11.05
CA ILE A 17 -5.28 12.77 12.34
C ILE A 17 -4.44 12.13 13.44
N THR A 18 -4.39 10.81 13.54
CA THR A 18 -3.64 10.11 14.59
C THR A 18 -2.16 10.46 14.54
N ILE A 19 -1.55 10.38 13.35
CA ILE A 19 -0.11 10.63 13.21
C ILE A 19 0.21 12.12 13.38
N THR A 20 -0.54 13.00 12.72
CA THR A 20 -0.30 14.44 12.79
C THR A 20 -0.43 14.95 14.23
N THR A 21 -1.48 14.55 14.95
CA THR A 21 -1.70 14.96 16.34
C THR A 21 -0.55 14.51 17.25
N ALA A 22 -0.06 13.27 17.09
CA ALA A 22 1.06 12.77 17.88
C ALA A 22 2.36 13.57 17.61
N LEU A 23 2.67 13.84 16.34
CA LEU A 23 3.84 14.62 15.95
C LEU A 23 3.77 16.07 16.43
N GLU A 24 2.60 16.72 16.35
CA GLU A 24 2.37 18.08 16.88
C GLU A 24 2.52 18.14 18.39
N ASN A 25 2.22 17.06 19.11
CA ASN A 25 2.43 16.93 20.56
C ASN A 25 3.88 16.56 20.93
N GLY A 26 4.78 16.51 19.95
CA GLY A 26 6.21 16.25 20.17
C GLY A 26 6.57 14.76 20.24
N GLU A 27 5.65 13.85 19.93
CA GLU A 27 5.99 12.45 19.76
C GLU A 27 6.84 12.27 18.50
N LYS A 28 7.79 11.31 18.53
CA LYS A 28 8.51 10.88 17.35
C LYS A 28 7.71 9.82 16.63
N PHE A 29 7.83 9.77 15.30
CA PHE A 29 7.27 8.68 14.52
C PHE A 29 7.86 7.35 14.98
N SER A 30 7.01 6.33 15.13
CA SER A 30 7.37 4.96 15.51
C SER A 30 6.40 3.96 14.86
N GLU A 31 6.81 2.70 14.79
CA GLU A 31 5.93 1.63 14.35
C GLU A 31 4.70 1.49 15.26
N ASP A 32 4.87 1.67 16.58
CA ASP A 32 3.73 1.64 17.52
C ASP A 32 2.71 2.74 17.22
N LEU A 33 3.16 3.95 16.88
CA LEU A 33 2.27 5.03 16.45
C LEU A 33 1.54 4.67 15.16
N LEU A 34 2.21 4.07 14.19
CA LEU A 34 1.61 3.59 12.94
C LEU A 34 0.56 2.52 13.20
N LEU A 35 0.85 1.54 14.05
CA LEU A 35 -0.11 0.49 14.43
C LEU A 35 -1.33 1.07 15.12
N LYS A 36 -1.17 2.07 16.00
CA LYS A 36 -2.27 2.80 16.62
C LYS A 36 -3.12 3.53 15.57
N ALA A 37 -2.49 4.17 14.59
CA ALA A 37 -3.20 4.85 13.51
C ALA A 37 -4.04 3.87 12.66
N ILE A 38 -3.48 2.70 12.34
CA ILE A 38 -4.18 1.64 11.60
C ILE A 38 -5.38 1.14 12.41
N ASP A 39 -5.21 0.94 13.72
CA ASP A 39 -6.31 0.49 14.59
C ASP A 39 -7.43 1.54 14.68
N ASN A 40 -7.08 2.82 14.79
CA ASN A 40 -8.04 3.92 14.74
C ASN A 40 -8.78 3.98 13.39
N ALA A 41 -8.09 3.66 12.28
CA ALA A 41 -8.71 3.60 10.96
C ALA A 41 -9.76 2.49 10.88
N TYR A 42 -9.48 1.31 11.43
CA TYR A 42 -10.48 0.24 11.55
C TYR A 42 -11.66 0.64 12.43
N ASN A 43 -11.41 1.31 13.57
CA ASN A 43 -12.48 1.81 14.44
C ASN A 43 -13.39 2.78 13.69
N LEU A 44 -12.82 3.70 12.93
CA LEU A 44 -13.60 4.66 12.15
C LEU A 44 -14.40 3.99 11.01
N LEU A 45 -13.86 2.95 10.39
CA LEU A 45 -14.59 2.13 9.43
C LEU A 45 -15.82 1.47 10.09
N ASP A 46 -15.63 0.90 11.28
CA ASP A 46 -16.74 0.28 12.04
C ASP A 46 -17.85 1.29 12.36
N GLU A 47 -17.48 2.53 12.74
CA GLU A 47 -18.41 3.61 13.02
C GLU A 47 -19.14 4.14 11.78
N LYS A 48 -18.47 4.21 10.63
CA LYS A 48 -19.02 4.72 9.37
C LYS A 48 -19.95 3.71 8.68
N ASP A 49 -19.78 2.42 8.95
CA ASP A 49 -20.66 1.40 8.39
C ASP A 49 -21.94 1.25 9.19
N THR A 50 -22.96 1.97 8.77
CA THR A 50 -24.31 1.89 9.34
C THR A 50 -25.21 0.90 8.61
N SER A 51 -24.67 0.16 7.60
CA SER A 51 -25.46 -0.76 6.81
C SER A 51 -25.62 -2.12 7.51
N ASN A 52 -26.86 -2.58 7.64
CA ASN A 52 -27.15 -3.96 8.04
C ASN A 52 -27.07 -4.95 6.86
N ASP A 53 -26.65 -4.49 5.69
CA ASP A 53 -26.61 -5.28 4.46
C ASP A 53 -25.24 -5.91 4.26
N VAL A 54 -25.14 -7.20 4.57
CA VAL A 54 -23.92 -8.01 4.40
C VAL A 54 -23.39 -8.00 2.94
N GLN A 55 -24.23 -7.68 1.96
CA GLN A 55 -23.84 -7.66 0.55
C GLN A 55 -23.21 -6.32 0.11
N LYS A 56 -23.37 -5.26 0.89
CA LYS A 56 -22.82 -3.92 0.60
C LYS A 56 -21.65 -3.56 1.50
N LYS A 57 -20.73 -4.49 1.71
CA LYS A 57 -19.54 -4.20 2.54
C LYS A 57 -18.68 -3.15 1.87
N MET A 58 -18.48 -2.03 2.56
CA MET A 58 -17.46 -1.07 2.19
C MET A 58 -16.07 -1.68 2.41
N GLY A 59 -15.08 -1.23 1.66
CA GLY A 59 -13.71 -1.70 1.83
C GLY A 59 -12.74 -0.87 1.02
N THR A 60 -11.50 -0.82 1.47
CA THR A 60 -10.41 -0.12 0.81
C THR A 60 -9.08 -0.82 1.01
N THR A 61 -8.17 -0.64 0.08
CA THR A 61 -6.75 -0.88 0.30
C THR A 61 -6.14 0.29 1.05
N MET A 62 -4.94 0.13 1.57
CA MET A 62 -4.19 1.19 2.23
C MET A 62 -2.71 1.09 1.82
N THR A 63 -2.13 2.23 1.43
CA THR A 63 -0.69 2.43 1.35
C THR A 63 -0.30 3.64 2.19
N PHE A 64 0.80 3.52 2.89
CA PHE A 64 1.34 4.55 3.77
C PHE A 64 2.83 4.72 3.53
N LEU A 65 3.31 5.96 3.56
CA LEU A 65 4.71 6.30 3.44
C LEU A 65 5.04 7.47 4.38
N MET A 66 6.10 7.32 5.16
CA MET A 66 6.56 8.35 6.10
C MET A 66 8.08 8.44 6.10
N PHE A 67 8.58 9.65 5.79
CA PHE A 67 9.99 10.01 5.99
C PHE A 67 10.23 10.38 7.45
N HIS A 68 11.25 9.82 8.06
CA HIS A 68 11.64 10.12 9.45
C HIS A 68 13.15 9.91 9.65
N GLU A 69 13.64 10.16 10.87
CA GLU A 69 15.07 10.14 11.17
C GLU A 69 15.78 8.81 10.84
N GLU A 70 15.07 7.68 10.90
CA GLU A 70 15.65 6.37 10.66
C GLU A 70 15.52 5.90 9.19
N GLY A 71 14.86 6.68 8.33
CA GLY A 71 14.65 6.34 6.92
C GLY A 71 13.24 6.60 6.45
N VAL A 72 12.70 5.68 5.65
CA VAL A 72 11.34 5.74 5.12
C VAL A 72 10.56 4.50 5.55
N THR A 73 9.49 4.69 6.31
CA THR A 73 8.59 3.60 6.66
C THR A 73 7.46 3.51 5.63
N ILE A 74 7.28 2.31 5.10
CA ILE A 74 6.22 1.95 4.18
C ILE A 74 5.34 0.91 4.84
N ALA A 75 4.02 1.08 4.75
CA ALA A 75 3.04 0.08 5.16
C ALA A 75 1.96 -0.08 4.10
N HIS A 76 1.42 -1.28 3.95
CA HIS A 76 0.30 -1.50 3.05
C HIS A 76 -0.61 -2.64 3.51
N ILE A 77 -1.87 -2.55 3.10
CA ILE A 77 -2.89 -3.60 3.16
C ILE A 77 -3.59 -3.61 1.80
N GLY A 78 -3.51 -4.71 1.07
CA GLY A 78 -4.14 -4.86 -0.24
C GLY A 78 -3.14 -4.97 -1.39
N ASP A 79 -3.58 -4.60 -2.58
CA ASP A 79 -2.86 -4.70 -3.86
C ASP A 79 -2.46 -3.35 -4.48
N SER A 80 -2.72 -2.26 -3.79
CA SER A 80 -2.10 -0.98 -4.11
C SER A 80 -0.62 -1.01 -3.73
N ARG A 81 0.24 -0.38 -4.53
CA ARG A 81 1.69 -0.55 -4.42
C ARG A 81 2.44 0.72 -4.04
N VAL A 82 3.56 0.51 -3.39
CA VAL A 82 4.60 1.51 -3.17
C VAL A 82 5.91 1.00 -3.76
N TYR A 83 6.55 1.85 -4.55
CA TYR A 83 7.86 1.60 -5.14
C TYR A 83 8.88 2.59 -4.59
N GLN A 84 10.12 2.13 -4.41
CA GLN A 84 11.30 2.98 -4.38
C GLN A 84 12.06 2.76 -5.69
N ILE A 85 12.23 3.81 -6.48
CA ILE A 85 12.86 3.76 -7.78
C ILE A 85 14.06 4.68 -7.75
N ARG A 86 15.22 4.15 -8.16
CA ARG A 86 16.49 4.89 -8.29
C ARG A 86 16.85 4.97 -9.76
N PRO A 87 16.46 6.05 -10.45
CA PRO A 87 16.68 6.17 -11.88
C PRO A 87 18.16 6.03 -12.28
N CYS A 88 18.42 5.14 -13.23
CA CYS A 88 19.75 4.87 -13.76
C CYS A 88 19.67 4.30 -15.19
N THR A 89 18.93 3.22 -15.38
CA THR A 89 18.86 2.47 -16.65
C THR A 89 17.58 2.77 -17.43
N GLY A 90 16.54 3.25 -16.76
CA GLY A 90 15.19 3.41 -17.33
C GLY A 90 14.46 2.08 -17.51
N THR A 91 14.90 1.05 -16.79
CA THR A 91 14.30 -0.29 -16.80
C THR A 91 13.88 -0.69 -15.38
N GLU A 92 13.17 -1.82 -15.24
CA GLU A 92 12.75 -2.34 -13.93
C GLU A 92 13.93 -2.67 -12.98
N GLU A 93 15.18 -2.68 -13.48
CA GLU A 93 16.39 -2.78 -12.65
C GLU A 93 16.57 -1.57 -11.73
N ASP A 94 15.93 -0.44 -12.05
CA ASP A 94 15.94 0.77 -11.23
C ASP A 94 15.04 0.66 -9.98
N ILE A 95 14.19 -0.38 -9.88
CA ILE A 95 13.32 -0.63 -8.73
C ILE A 95 14.17 -1.20 -7.59
N VAL A 96 14.41 -0.36 -6.58
CA VAL A 96 15.16 -0.74 -5.37
C VAL A 96 14.29 -1.52 -4.39
N PHE A 97 13.00 -1.15 -4.33
CA PHE A 97 12.01 -1.80 -3.47
C PHE A 97 10.62 -1.72 -4.12
N GLN A 98 9.82 -2.74 -3.89
CA GLN A 98 8.41 -2.80 -4.26
C GLN A 98 7.64 -3.60 -3.21
N THR A 99 6.47 -3.11 -2.81
CA THR A 99 5.55 -3.87 -1.96
C THR A 99 5.03 -5.11 -2.69
N VAL A 100 4.78 -6.18 -1.94
CA VAL A 100 4.20 -7.42 -2.47
C VAL A 100 2.68 -7.41 -2.23
N ASP A 101 1.92 -7.44 -3.30
CA ASP A 101 0.45 -7.37 -3.23
C ASP A 101 -0.13 -8.51 -2.37
N HIS A 102 -1.11 -8.18 -1.55
CA HIS A 102 -1.94 -9.16 -0.87
C HIS A 102 -2.99 -9.71 -1.84
N SER A 103 -2.56 -10.66 -2.66
CA SER A 103 -3.38 -11.29 -3.70
C SER A 103 -3.32 -12.81 -3.59
N LEU A 104 -4.38 -13.45 -4.09
CA LEU A 104 -4.45 -14.91 -4.11
C LEU A 104 -3.25 -15.55 -4.83
N VAL A 105 -2.82 -14.96 -5.95
CA VAL A 105 -1.65 -15.44 -6.71
C VAL A 105 -0.39 -15.41 -5.86
N ASN A 106 -0.12 -14.29 -5.15
CA ASN A 106 1.07 -14.18 -4.31
C ASN A 106 1.01 -15.10 -3.10
N ASP A 107 -0.18 -15.31 -2.53
CA ASP A 107 -0.36 -16.28 -1.45
C ASP A 107 -0.08 -17.71 -1.93
N LEU A 108 -0.56 -18.10 -3.11
CA LEU A 108 -0.31 -19.42 -3.71
C LEU A 108 1.17 -19.61 -4.10
N LEU A 109 1.83 -18.58 -4.63
CA LEU A 109 3.28 -18.60 -4.89
C LEU A 109 4.08 -18.83 -3.59
N ARG A 110 3.71 -18.13 -2.51
CA ARG A 110 4.40 -18.21 -1.23
C ARG A 110 4.32 -19.60 -0.59
N ILE A 111 3.20 -20.30 -0.74
CA ILE A 111 3.02 -21.66 -0.21
C ILE A 111 3.45 -22.76 -1.19
N GLY A 112 3.91 -22.39 -2.40
CA GLY A 112 4.39 -23.33 -3.41
C GLY A 112 3.29 -24.05 -4.21
N GLU A 113 2.06 -23.60 -4.14
CA GLU A 113 0.92 -24.12 -4.92
C GLU A 113 0.91 -23.63 -6.37
N LEU A 114 1.65 -22.57 -6.66
CA LEU A 114 1.89 -22.06 -8.02
C LEU A 114 3.39 -21.84 -8.23
N THR A 115 3.83 -22.09 -9.46
CA THR A 115 5.14 -21.64 -9.93
C THR A 115 5.05 -20.22 -10.50
N PRO A 116 6.17 -19.48 -10.62
CA PRO A 116 6.19 -18.15 -11.26
C PRO A 116 5.64 -18.15 -12.70
N GLU A 117 5.82 -19.24 -13.43
CA GLU A 117 5.30 -19.37 -14.81
C GLU A 117 3.77 -19.54 -14.84
N GLU A 118 3.22 -20.37 -13.95
CA GLU A 118 1.78 -20.58 -13.82
C GLU A 118 1.07 -19.32 -13.33
N ALA A 119 1.71 -18.55 -12.46
CA ALA A 119 1.17 -17.28 -11.95
C ALA A 119 0.89 -16.24 -13.04
N LYS A 120 1.69 -16.20 -14.11
CA LYS A 120 1.51 -15.28 -15.24
C LYS A 120 0.17 -15.44 -15.95
N THR A 121 -0.35 -16.64 -15.98
CA THR A 121 -1.59 -17.02 -16.70
C THR A 121 -2.74 -17.40 -15.77
N TYR A 122 -2.54 -17.23 -14.45
CA TYR A 122 -3.55 -17.62 -13.46
C TYR A 122 -4.83 -16.78 -13.61
N PRO A 123 -6.02 -17.43 -13.75
CA PRO A 123 -7.26 -16.73 -14.08
C PRO A 123 -7.76 -15.79 -12.98
N HIS A 124 -7.38 -16.01 -11.73
CA HIS A 124 -7.80 -15.23 -10.55
C HIS A 124 -6.69 -14.33 -10.01
N LYS A 125 -5.81 -13.83 -10.88
CA LYS A 125 -4.68 -12.98 -10.49
C LYS A 125 -5.07 -11.66 -9.82
N ASN A 126 -6.29 -11.18 -10.05
CA ASN A 126 -6.79 -9.91 -9.51
C ASN A 126 -7.63 -10.10 -8.22
N VAL A 127 -7.59 -11.28 -7.60
CA VAL A 127 -8.31 -11.51 -6.34
C VAL A 127 -7.49 -11.01 -5.17
N ILE A 128 -7.98 -9.95 -4.51
CA ILE A 128 -7.38 -9.38 -3.30
C ILE A 128 -7.69 -10.30 -2.12
N THR A 129 -6.69 -10.62 -1.31
CA THR A 129 -6.84 -11.46 -0.11
C THR A 129 -6.91 -10.66 1.18
N ARG A 130 -6.49 -9.39 1.17
CA ARG A 130 -6.57 -8.50 2.33
C ARG A 130 -7.05 -7.10 1.88
N ALA A 131 -8.06 -6.61 2.57
CA ALA A 131 -8.55 -5.24 2.46
C ALA A 131 -9.00 -4.75 3.84
N MET A 132 -8.97 -3.45 4.08
CA MET A 132 -9.55 -2.85 5.27
C MET A 132 -11.07 -2.77 5.10
N GLN A 133 -11.79 -3.44 5.97
CA GLN A 133 -13.25 -3.54 5.98
C GLN A 133 -13.76 -3.36 7.41
N PRO A 134 -14.98 -2.82 7.58
CA PRO A 134 -15.59 -2.74 8.89
C PRO A 134 -16.00 -4.13 9.41
N HIS A 135 -16.13 -4.24 10.72
CA HIS A 135 -16.67 -5.40 11.45
C HIS A 135 -16.00 -6.74 11.12
N LEU A 136 -14.70 -6.71 10.82
CA LEU A 136 -13.93 -7.93 10.65
C LEU A 136 -13.75 -8.63 12.00
N GLU A 137 -14.01 -9.94 12.06
CA GLU A 137 -13.73 -10.77 13.25
C GLU A 137 -12.21 -10.71 13.59
N HIS A 138 -11.37 -10.76 12.56
CA HIS A 138 -9.94 -10.60 12.66
C HIS A 138 -9.47 -9.53 11.67
N ARG A 139 -8.96 -8.41 12.20
CA ARG A 139 -8.40 -7.32 11.39
C ARG A 139 -7.11 -7.77 10.72
N TYR A 140 -6.98 -7.49 9.43
CA TYR A 140 -5.74 -7.75 8.71
C TYR A 140 -4.63 -6.83 9.20
N LYS A 141 -3.45 -7.41 9.40
CA LYS A 141 -2.23 -6.66 9.71
C LYS A 141 -1.63 -6.08 8.43
N ALA A 142 -1.12 -4.87 8.53
CA ALA A 142 -0.31 -4.29 7.47
C ALA A 142 1.06 -4.98 7.40
N ASP A 143 1.61 -5.10 6.20
CA ASP A 143 3.02 -5.35 6.00
C ASP A 143 3.75 -4.02 6.17
N ILE A 144 4.75 -3.97 7.04
CA ILE A 144 5.49 -2.75 7.41
C ILE A 144 6.97 -2.98 7.19
N VAL A 145 7.64 -2.03 6.55
CA VAL A 145 9.09 -2.02 6.38
C VAL A 145 9.65 -0.62 6.57
N THR A 146 10.84 -0.50 7.15
CA THR A 146 11.59 0.76 7.18
C THR A 146 12.82 0.62 6.30
N LEU A 147 12.84 1.41 5.21
CA LEU A 147 13.94 1.46 4.26
C LEU A 147 14.99 2.47 4.75
N LYS A 148 16.21 2.02 4.92
CA LYS A 148 17.36 2.85 5.37
C LYS A 148 18.24 3.29 4.23
N ASP A 149 18.31 2.55 3.13
CA ASP A 149 19.05 2.93 1.92
C ASP A 149 18.20 3.83 1.03
N VAL A 150 18.10 5.10 1.41
CA VAL A 150 17.42 6.14 0.66
C VAL A 150 18.44 7.20 0.24
N LYS A 151 18.47 7.53 -1.04
CA LYS A 151 19.42 8.46 -1.64
C LYS A 151 18.72 9.64 -2.28
N PRO A 152 19.37 10.82 -2.34
CA PRO A 152 18.90 11.91 -3.19
C PRO A 152 18.67 11.42 -4.63
N GLY A 153 17.55 11.80 -5.23
CA GLY A 153 17.16 11.33 -6.56
C GLY A 153 16.32 10.07 -6.58
N ASP A 154 16.13 9.39 -5.44
CA ASP A 154 15.17 8.29 -5.34
C ASP A 154 13.73 8.83 -5.45
N TYR A 155 12.89 8.14 -6.22
CA TYR A 155 11.45 8.36 -6.27
C TYR A 155 10.72 7.34 -5.42
N PHE A 156 9.70 7.81 -4.70
CA PHE A 156 8.71 6.94 -4.09
C PHE A 156 7.39 7.11 -4.85
N TYR A 157 6.97 6.05 -5.51
CA TYR A 157 5.77 6.03 -6.33
C TYR A 157 4.69 5.17 -5.68
N MET A 158 3.51 5.74 -5.48
CA MET A 158 2.36 5.06 -4.88
C MET A 158 1.23 5.01 -5.90
N CYS A 159 0.65 3.83 -6.11
CA CYS A 159 -0.42 3.66 -7.09
C CYS A 159 -1.41 2.56 -6.71
N SER A 160 -2.61 2.68 -7.24
CA SER A 160 -3.60 1.61 -7.22
C SER A 160 -3.45 0.68 -8.44
N ASP A 161 -4.19 -0.42 -8.45
CA ASP A 161 -4.26 -1.40 -9.52
C ASP A 161 -4.62 -0.80 -10.89
N GLY A 162 -5.45 0.25 -10.91
CA GLY A 162 -5.82 0.94 -12.15
C GLY A 162 -4.61 1.49 -12.93
N MET A 163 -3.55 1.97 -12.24
CA MET A 163 -2.30 2.35 -12.90
C MET A 163 -1.51 1.13 -13.39
N LEU A 164 -1.51 0.06 -12.59
CA LEU A 164 -0.75 -1.16 -12.89
C LEU A 164 -1.30 -1.93 -14.10
N GLU A 165 -2.59 -1.80 -14.38
CA GLU A 165 -3.21 -2.36 -15.58
C GLU A 165 -2.77 -1.63 -16.85
N GLN A 166 -2.40 -0.35 -16.75
CA GLN A 166 -2.04 0.51 -17.89
C GLN A 166 -0.53 0.66 -18.09
N THR A 167 0.26 0.46 -17.05
CA THR A 167 1.69 0.78 -17.06
C THR A 167 2.52 -0.36 -16.49
N SER A 168 3.47 -0.86 -17.28
CA SER A 168 4.44 -1.86 -16.81
C SER A 168 5.53 -1.20 -15.94
N ASN A 169 6.22 -2.00 -15.14
CA ASN A 169 7.38 -1.54 -14.36
C ASN A 169 8.44 -0.89 -15.25
N ASN A 170 8.74 -1.47 -16.41
CA ASN A 170 9.68 -0.88 -17.36
C ASN A 170 9.24 0.50 -17.86
N ASN A 171 7.95 0.65 -18.22
CA ASN A 171 7.44 1.94 -18.68
C ASN A 171 7.49 3.00 -17.56
N LEU A 172 7.18 2.64 -16.32
CA LEU A 172 7.28 3.54 -15.18
C LEU A 172 8.71 4.01 -14.97
N CYS A 173 9.68 3.11 -14.96
CA CYS A 173 11.09 3.45 -14.80
C CYS A 173 11.62 4.27 -15.98
N PHE A 174 11.19 3.96 -17.20
CA PHE A 174 11.55 4.73 -18.39
C PHE A 174 11.07 6.19 -18.31
N MET A 175 9.81 6.40 -17.89
CA MET A 175 9.26 7.76 -17.72
C MET A 175 10.03 8.54 -16.67
N LEU A 176 10.31 7.95 -15.51
CA LEU A 176 11.04 8.64 -14.43
C LEU A 176 12.50 8.92 -14.77
N ASN A 177 13.15 8.07 -15.56
CA ASN A 177 14.53 8.30 -16.01
C ASN A 177 14.62 9.46 -17.02
N ASN A 178 13.61 9.63 -17.87
CA ASN A 178 13.55 10.72 -18.83
C ASN A 178 13.24 12.08 -18.18
N ASP A 179 12.47 12.08 -17.08
CA ASP A 179 12.14 13.29 -16.34
C ASP A 179 13.39 13.96 -15.73
N ILE A 180 14.43 13.19 -15.44
CA ILE A 180 15.73 13.69 -14.92
C ILE A 180 16.64 14.23 -16.02
N SER A 181 16.46 13.78 -17.27
CA SER A 181 17.35 14.18 -18.36
C SER A 181 17.08 15.59 -18.90
N ASP A 182 16.00 16.23 -18.47
CA ASP A 182 15.55 17.56 -18.91
C ASP A 182 15.91 18.69 -17.90
N GLU A 183 16.66 18.38 -16.83
CA GLU A 183 17.30 19.33 -15.90
C GLU A 183 18.81 19.44 -16.18
#